data_19c1843ba7741cc3d00864b49b228702
#
_entry.id   19c1843ba7741cc3d00864b49b228702
#
_cell.length_a   1.000
_cell.length_b   1.000
_cell.length_c   1.000
_cell.angle_alpha   90.00
_cell.angle_beta   90.00
_cell.angle_gamma   90.00
#
_symmetry.space_group_name_H-M   'P 1'
#
loop_
_entity.id
_entity.type
_entity.pdbx_description
1 polymer ?
#
loop_
_entity_poly.entity_id
_entity_poly.type
_entity_poly.pdbx_seq_one_letter_code
_entity_poly.pdbx_strand_id
1 'polypeptide(L)' 'MEQAMFPQNENNTPFDNEALFDAEGHLTDEGLHALQEGRLDELGSLETAEHLTFCDYCLARYTALIES' A
#
# COMPACT_ATOMS: atom_id res chain seq x y z
N MET A 1 -6.09 29.08 -4.25
CA MET A 1 -5.70 28.84 -4.27
C MET A 1 -5.16 28.10 -4.18
N GLU A 2 -5.49 27.89 -4.25
CA GLU A 2 -5.07 27.34 -4.26
C GLU A 2 -4.69 26.40 -4.26
N GLN A 3 -5.04 26.15 -4.33
CA GLN A 3 -4.66 25.43 -4.35
C GLN A 3 -4.10 24.75 -4.64
N ALA A 4 -4.31 24.88 -4.92
CA ALA A 4 -3.75 24.47 -5.31
C ALA A 4 -3.14 23.87 -5.28
N MET A 5 -3.16 23.76 -5.06
CA MET A 5 -2.47 23.19 -4.97
C MET A 5 -2.28 22.00 -4.85
N PHE A 6 -2.70 21.88 -4.73
CA PHE A 6 -2.70 20.62 -4.83
C PHE A 6 -2.49 20.00 -6.11
N PRO A 7 -1.98 20.51 -7.05
CA PRO A 7 -1.69 19.92 -8.33
C PRO A 7 -0.80 18.75 -8.22
N GLN A 8 -0.02 18.69 -7.24
CA GLN A 8 0.79 17.51 -7.09
C GLN A 8 -0.06 16.32 -6.80
N ASN A 9 -1.34 16.50 -6.59
CA ASN A 9 -2.21 15.37 -6.39
C ASN A 9 -2.24 14.47 -7.57
N GLU A 10 -1.99 14.98 -8.75
CA GLU A 10 -1.99 14.11 -9.90
C GLU A 10 -0.86 13.13 -9.85
N ASN A 11 0.26 13.55 -9.28
CA ASN A 11 1.40 12.67 -9.15
C ASN A 11 1.36 11.88 -7.88
N ASN A 12 0.48 12.27 -6.96
CA ASN A 12 0.38 11.64 -5.67
C ASN A 12 -0.98 11.03 -5.46
N THR A 13 -1.57 10.53 -6.54
CA THR A 13 -2.85 9.87 -6.47
C THR A 13 -2.79 8.76 -5.44
N PRO A 14 -3.74 8.68 -4.53
CA PRO A 14 -3.73 7.62 -3.54
C PRO A 14 -3.79 6.27 -4.23
N PHE A 15 -3.15 5.31 -3.62
CA PHE A 15 -3.19 3.96 -4.13
C PHE A 15 -4.62 3.44 -4.04
N ASP A 16 -5.07 2.75 -5.07
CA ASP A 16 -6.41 2.21 -5.11
C ASP A 16 -6.48 0.99 -4.19
N ASN A 17 -7.31 1.08 -3.15
CA ASN A 17 -7.40 -0.02 -2.19
C ASN A 17 -7.92 -1.29 -2.84
N GLU A 18 -8.61 -1.19 -3.97
CA GLU A 18 -9.06 -2.40 -4.67
C GLU A 18 -7.89 -3.18 -5.26
N ALA A 19 -6.76 -2.52 -5.45
CA ALA A 19 -5.57 -3.18 -5.97
C ALA A 19 -4.66 -3.69 -4.87
N LEU A 20 -5.06 -3.54 -3.61
CA LEU A 20 -4.24 -3.95 -2.49
C LEU A 20 -4.14 -5.46 -2.36
N PHE A 21 -5.23 -6.16 -2.59
CA PHE A 21 -5.30 -7.61 -2.41
C PHE A 21 -5.60 -8.29 -3.73
N ASP A 22 -5.01 -9.47 -3.93
CA ASP A 22 -5.28 -10.24 -5.13
C ASP A 22 -6.52 -11.13 -4.90
N ALA A 23 -6.80 -11.96 -5.88
CA ALA A 23 -8.00 -12.79 -5.82
C ALA A 23 -7.95 -13.81 -4.70
N GLU A 24 -6.76 -14.11 -4.21
CA GLU A 24 -6.58 -15.07 -3.13
C GLU A 24 -6.54 -14.42 -1.77
N GLY A 25 -6.67 -13.10 -1.72
CA GLY A 25 -6.67 -12.40 -0.45
C GLY A 25 -5.28 -12.05 0.07
N HIS A 26 -4.25 -12.24 -0.74
CA HIS A 26 -2.91 -11.83 -0.36
C HIS A 26 -2.61 -10.45 -0.93
N LEU A 27 -1.65 -9.77 -0.31
CA LEU A 27 -1.25 -8.46 -0.80
C LEU A 27 -0.58 -8.58 -2.17
N THR A 28 -0.93 -7.66 -3.06
CA THR A 28 -0.30 -7.61 -4.36
C THR A 28 1.08 -6.98 -4.25
N ASP A 29 1.92 -7.18 -5.27
CA ASP A 29 3.21 -6.52 -5.30
C ASP A 29 3.04 -5.01 -5.28
N GLU A 30 2.06 -4.50 -6.03
CA GLU A 30 1.80 -3.07 -6.03
C GLU A 30 1.40 -2.58 -4.64
N GLY A 31 0.60 -3.39 -3.93
CA GLY A 31 0.21 -3.02 -2.57
C GLY A 31 1.39 -2.96 -1.62
N LEU A 32 2.29 -3.92 -1.73
CA LEU A 32 3.48 -3.93 -0.89
C LEU A 32 4.37 -2.72 -1.18
N HIS A 33 4.55 -2.40 -2.46
CA HIS A 33 5.33 -1.23 -2.82
C HIS A 33 4.67 0.06 -2.33
N ALA A 34 3.35 0.13 -2.44
CA ALA A 34 2.64 1.32 -1.96
C ALA A 34 2.82 1.50 -0.47
N LEU A 35 2.80 0.40 0.28
CA LEU A 35 3.02 0.47 1.72
C LEU A 35 4.43 0.98 2.03
N GLN A 36 5.42 0.42 1.33
CA GLN A 36 6.81 0.82 1.55
C GLN A 36 7.00 2.29 1.22
N GLU A 37 6.33 2.78 0.19
CA GLU A 37 6.50 4.15 -0.28
C GLU A 37 5.62 5.15 0.44
N GLY A 38 4.76 4.67 1.35
CA GLY A 38 3.90 5.57 2.08
C GLY A 38 2.77 6.15 1.27
N ARG A 39 2.30 5.43 0.25
CA ARG A 39 1.25 5.90 -0.65
C ARG A 39 -0.14 5.44 -0.25
N LEU A 40 -0.25 4.60 0.76
CA LEU A 40 -1.56 4.13 1.20
C LEU A 40 -2.23 5.17 2.08
N ASP A 41 -3.55 5.26 1.98
CA ASP A 41 -4.28 6.13 2.89
C ASP A 41 -4.36 5.43 4.26
N GLU A 42 -5.05 6.08 5.18
CA GLU A 42 -5.11 5.58 6.54
C GLU A 42 -5.77 4.20 6.59
N LEU A 43 -6.88 4.05 5.87
CA LEU A 43 -7.59 2.78 5.87
C LEU A 43 -6.76 1.69 5.21
N GLY A 44 -6.15 1.99 4.08
CA GLY A 44 -5.32 1.02 3.40
C GLY A 44 -4.13 0.59 4.23
N SER A 45 -3.51 1.54 4.93
CA SER A 45 -2.39 1.22 5.80
C SER A 45 -2.82 0.30 6.93
N LEU A 46 -4.00 0.58 7.51
CA LEU A 46 -4.50 -0.24 8.60
C LEU A 46 -4.81 -1.65 8.13
N GLU A 47 -5.48 -1.78 6.99
CA GLU A 47 -5.82 -3.10 6.48
C GLU A 47 -4.58 -3.90 6.14
N THR A 48 -3.58 -3.25 5.58
CA THR A 48 -2.34 -3.93 5.25
C THR A 48 -1.61 -4.38 6.50
N ALA A 49 -1.55 -3.52 7.51
CA ALA A 49 -0.87 -3.86 8.75
C ALA A 49 -1.55 -5.04 9.42
N GLU A 50 -2.88 -5.06 9.42
CA GLU A 50 -3.60 -6.20 9.99
C GLU A 50 -3.28 -7.48 9.23
N HIS A 51 -3.27 -7.40 7.91
CA HIS A 51 -2.99 -8.58 7.12
C HIS A 51 -1.59 -9.12 7.40
N LEU A 52 -0.62 -8.24 7.48
CA LEU A 52 0.75 -8.66 7.75
C LEU A 52 0.88 -9.32 9.12
N THR A 53 0.03 -8.92 10.06
CA THR A 53 0.05 -9.53 11.38
C THR A 53 -0.42 -10.99 11.34
N PHE A 54 -1.34 -11.29 10.41
CA PHE A 54 -1.94 -12.62 10.37
C PHE A 54 -1.48 -13.48 9.21
N CYS A 55 -0.62 -12.96 8.33
CA CYS A 55 -0.19 -13.71 7.15
C CYS A 55 1.33 -13.68 7.04
N ASP A 56 1.96 -14.77 7.47
CA ASP A 56 3.42 -14.84 7.43
C ASP A 56 3.94 -14.76 6.00
N TYR A 57 3.17 -15.26 5.05
CA TYR A 57 3.60 -15.22 3.65
C TYR A 57 3.76 -13.79 3.16
N CYS A 58 2.76 -12.95 3.43
CA CYS A 58 2.85 -11.55 3.00
C CYS A 58 3.87 -10.78 3.81
N LEU A 59 4.01 -11.11 5.09
CA LEU A 59 5.02 -10.46 5.91
C LEU A 59 6.42 -10.77 5.39
N ALA A 60 6.66 -12.01 5.00
CA ALA A 60 7.96 -12.38 4.45
C ALA A 60 8.24 -11.64 3.14
N ARG A 61 7.22 -11.48 2.31
CA ARG A 61 7.38 -10.75 1.06
C ARG A 61 7.70 -9.28 1.34
N TYR A 62 7.01 -8.69 2.29
CA TYR A 62 7.27 -7.28 2.61
C TYR A 62 8.67 -7.13 3.19
N THR A 63 9.07 -8.02 4.07
CA THR A 63 10.41 -7.96 4.66
C THR A 63 11.47 -8.06 3.57
N ALA A 64 11.28 -8.98 2.63
CA ALA A 64 12.25 -9.12 1.54
C ALA A 64 12.32 -7.84 0.71
N LEU A 65 11.18 -7.18 0.52
CA LEU A 65 11.14 -5.96 -0.26
C LEU A 65 11.92 -4.84 0.40
N ILE A 66 11.77 -4.68 1.71
CA ILE A 66 12.43 -3.57 2.38
C ILE A 66 13.91 -3.86 2.64
N GLU A 67 14.31 -5.12 2.56
CA GLU A 67 15.72 -5.47 2.73
C GLU A 67 16.50 -5.48 1.43
N SER A 68 15.83 -5.39 0.31
CA SER A 68 16.52 -5.49 -0.98
C SER A 68 17.12 -4.18 -1.44
#